data_9d818ceaa4282a93887cf77aecb44da9
#
_entry.id   9d818ceaa4282a93887cf77aecb44da9
#
_cell.length_a   1.000
_cell.length_b   1.000
_cell.length_c   1.000
_cell.angle_alpha   90.00
_cell.angle_beta   90.00
_cell.angle_gamma   90.00
#
_symmetry.space_group_name_H-M   'P 1'
#
loop_
_entity.id
_entity.type
_entity.pdbx_description
1 polymer ?
#
loop_
_entity_poly.entity_id
_entity_poly.type
_entity_poly.pdbx_seq_one_letter_code
_entity_poly.pdbx_strand_id
1 'polypeptide(L)'
;MLHQPGMGIGYQPTAAMNNLLDFSKSKQAGIPISMVTCYDYWSARIISETPVDAVLVGDSASMVMHGFSSTVYAEVEMMAYHTAAVHRGLGGKFLIADLPF
;
A
#
# COMPACT_ATOMS: atom_id res chain seq x y z
N MET A 1 -3.45 11.73 -9.14
CA MET A 1 -4.84 12.17 -9.33
C MET A 1 -5.08 13.44 -8.55
N LEU A 2 -5.85 14.29 -9.13
CA LEU A 2 -6.22 15.51 -8.45
C LEU A 2 -7.43 15.26 -7.56
N HIS A 3 -7.29 15.64 -6.31
CA HIS A 3 -8.44 15.72 -5.44
C HIS A 3 -9.31 16.91 -5.86
N GLN A 4 -10.61 16.68 -5.96
CA GLN A 4 -11.54 17.75 -6.31
C GLN A 4 -12.37 18.12 -5.08
N PRO A 5 -12.13 19.28 -4.47
CA PRO A 5 -12.90 19.71 -3.32
C PRO A 5 -14.41 19.74 -3.66
N GLY A 6 -15.21 19.25 -2.76
CA GLY A 6 -16.66 19.19 -2.92
C GLY A 6 -17.18 18.03 -3.75
N MET A 7 -16.30 17.18 -4.27
CA MET A 7 -16.73 15.97 -4.95
C MET A 7 -17.20 14.95 -3.92
N GLY A 8 -18.45 14.56 -3.99
CA GLY A 8 -19.01 13.62 -3.04
C GLY A 8 -19.34 14.27 -1.69
N ILE A 9 -20.63 14.31 -1.38
CA ILE A 9 -21.11 14.80 -0.09
C ILE A 9 -20.60 13.88 1.03
N GLY A 10 -20.01 14.46 2.05
CA GLY A 10 -19.49 13.70 3.19
C GLY A 10 -18.09 13.12 3.01
N TYR A 11 -17.48 13.30 1.84
CA TYR A 11 -16.10 12.88 1.68
C TYR A 11 -15.16 13.80 2.45
N GLN A 12 -14.35 13.18 3.31
CA GLN A 12 -13.33 13.90 4.06
C GLN A 12 -11.98 13.31 3.66
N PRO A 13 -11.17 14.04 2.87
CA PRO A 13 -9.85 13.56 2.56
C PRO A 13 -9.04 13.43 3.83
N THR A 14 -8.48 12.25 4.08
CA THR A 14 -7.56 12.04 5.18
C THR A 14 -6.23 12.74 4.86
N ALA A 15 -5.55 13.20 5.89
CA ALA A 15 -4.18 13.67 5.73
C ALA A 15 -3.32 12.51 5.19
N ALA A 16 -2.37 12.83 4.32
CA ALA A 16 -1.48 11.81 3.77
C ALA A 16 -0.73 11.10 4.89
N MET A 17 -0.60 9.78 4.79
CA MET A 17 0.21 8.98 5.71
C MET A 17 1.67 9.13 5.32
N ASN A 18 2.45 9.81 6.16
CA ASN A 18 3.87 10.07 5.90
C ASN A 18 4.79 9.26 6.80
N ASN A 19 4.29 8.82 7.96
CA ASN A 19 5.08 8.03 8.91
C ASN A 19 4.15 7.23 9.82
N LEU A 20 4.74 6.40 10.68
CA LEU A 20 3.99 5.53 11.58
C LEU A 20 3.13 6.29 12.57
N LEU A 21 3.53 7.50 12.96
CA LEU A 21 2.76 8.29 13.92
C LEU A 21 1.42 8.73 13.36
N ASP A 22 1.33 8.88 12.04
CA ASP A 22 0.08 9.26 11.39
C ASP A 22 -0.99 8.18 11.56
N PHE A 23 -0.59 6.91 11.63
CA PHE A 23 -1.52 5.81 11.91
C PHE A 23 -2.11 5.94 13.31
N SER A 24 -1.27 6.22 14.32
CA SER A 24 -1.74 6.44 15.69
C SER A 24 -2.67 7.64 15.80
N LYS A 25 -2.35 8.73 15.11
CA LYS A 25 -3.19 9.93 15.09
C LYS A 25 -4.56 9.64 14.50
N SER A 26 -4.61 8.92 13.39
CA SER A 26 -5.87 8.52 12.77
C SER A 26 -6.69 7.64 13.69
N LYS A 27 -6.06 6.68 14.36
CA LYS A 27 -6.74 5.82 15.32
C LYS A 27 -7.34 6.63 16.47
N GLN A 28 -6.58 7.56 17.04
CA GLN A 28 -7.06 8.40 18.14
C GLN A 28 -8.21 9.30 17.71
N ALA A 29 -8.18 9.78 16.47
CA ALA A 29 -9.25 10.61 15.92
C ALA A 29 -10.45 9.81 15.45
N GLY A 30 -10.42 8.48 15.50
CA GLY A 30 -11.50 7.64 15.00
C GLY A 30 -11.65 7.62 13.49
N ILE A 31 -10.59 7.95 12.76
CA ILE A 31 -10.58 7.96 11.29
C ILE A 31 -10.10 6.61 10.79
N PRO A 32 -10.93 5.89 10.01
CA PRO A 32 -10.51 4.60 9.43
C PRO A 32 -9.31 4.77 8.50
N ILE A 33 -8.41 3.79 8.54
CA ILE A 33 -7.26 3.71 7.65
C ILE A 33 -7.52 2.63 6.63
N SER A 34 -7.39 2.97 5.36
CA SER A 34 -7.54 2.00 4.28
C SER A 34 -6.17 1.50 3.83
N MET A 35 -6.08 0.19 3.59
CA MET A 35 -4.86 -0.44 3.11
C MET A 35 -5.20 -1.50 2.07
N VAL A 36 -4.39 -1.60 1.04
CA VAL A 36 -4.55 -2.58 -0.02
C VAL A 36 -3.22 -3.25 -0.32
N THR A 37 -3.28 -4.51 -0.70
CA THR A 37 -2.08 -5.23 -1.15
C THR A 37 -1.78 -4.89 -2.61
N CYS A 38 -0.49 -4.86 -2.94
CA CYS A 38 -0.04 -4.59 -4.30
C CYS A 38 1.32 -5.26 -4.51
N TYR A 39 1.56 -5.80 -5.70
CA TYR A 39 2.77 -6.59 -5.95
C TYR A 39 3.55 -6.15 -7.18
N ASP A 40 3.04 -5.19 -7.95
CA ASP A 40 3.64 -4.83 -9.23
C ASP A 40 3.51 -3.33 -9.52
N TYR A 41 4.31 -2.87 -10.45
CA TYR A 41 4.34 -1.46 -10.84
C TYR A 41 3.03 -0.98 -11.45
N TRP A 42 2.46 -1.79 -12.34
CA TRP A 42 1.23 -1.43 -13.06
C TRP A 42 0.08 -1.16 -12.10
N SER A 43 -0.14 -2.09 -11.16
CA SER A 43 -1.19 -1.95 -10.15
C SER A 43 -0.91 -0.77 -9.23
N ALA A 44 0.36 -0.57 -8.85
CA ALA A 44 0.75 0.55 -8.00
C ALA A 44 0.41 1.90 -8.67
N ARG A 45 0.62 2.02 -9.96
CA ARG A 45 0.24 3.23 -10.70
C ARG A 45 -1.24 3.51 -10.60
N ILE A 46 -2.07 2.48 -10.74
CA ILE A 46 -3.52 2.63 -10.59
C ILE A 46 -3.87 3.04 -9.16
N ILE A 47 -3.28 2.36 -8.18
CA ILE A 47 -3.55 2.64 -6.76
C ILE A 47 -3.10 4.06 -6.38
N SER A 48 -2.03 4.56 -6.98
CA SER A 48 -1.54 5.92 -6.71
C SER A 48 -2.59 6.99 -6.97
N GLU A 49 -3.54 6.70 -7.84
CA GLU A 49 -4.62 7.63 -8.21
C GLU A 49 -5.86 7.48 -7.30
N THR A 50 -5.81 6.60 -6.31
CA THR A 50 -6.92 6.35 -5.40
C THR A 50 -6.69 7.00 -4.04
N PRO A 51 -7.73 7.18 -3.22
CA PRO A 51 -7.57 7.75 -1.88
C PRO A 51 -7.10 6.74 -0.81
N VAL A 52 -6.66 5.57 -1.21
CA VAL A 52 -6.12 4.57 -0.28
C VAL A 52 -4.95 5.15 0.52
N ASP A 53 -4.92 4.88 1.83
CA ASP A 53 -3.94 5.47 2.73
C ASP A 53 -2.58 4.78 2.67
N ALA A 54 -2.57 3.47 2.57
CA ALA A 54 -1.34 2.68 2.65
C ALA A 54 -1.41 1.47 1.72
N VAL A 55 -0.25 1.00 1.34
CA VAL A 55 -0.11 -0.16 0.46
C VAL A 55 0.82 -1.17 1.11
N LEU A 56 0.43 -2.43 1.05
CA LEU A 56 1.21 -3.54 1.60
C LEU A 56 1.74 -4.43 0.48
N VAL A 57 3.06 -4.62 0.46
CA VAL A 57 3.67 -5.69 -0.32
C VAL A 57 3.82 -6.88 0.62
N GLY A 58 2.86 -7.80 0.57
CA GLY A 58 2.83 -8.95 1.45
C GLY A 58 3.68 -10.11 0.95
N ASP A 59 4.12 -10.97 1.87
CA ASP A 59 4.86 -12.18 1.50
C ASP A 59 4.00 -13.16 0.70
N SER A 60 2.69 -12.96 0.68
CA SER A 60 1.79 -13.68 -0.23
C SER A 60 2.12 -13.47 -1.71
N ALA A 61 3.02 -12.53 -2.04
CA ALA A 61 3.56 -12.40 -3.39
C ALA A 61 4.13 -13.71 -3.91
N SER A 62 4.73 -14.51 -3.04
CA SER A 62 5.25 -15.83 -3.40
C SER A 62 4.17 -16.75 -3.98
N MET A 63 2.97 -16.63 -3.45
CA MET A 63 1.84 -17.45 -3.90
C MET A 63 1.12 -16.81 -5.08
N VAL A 64 0.76 -15.54 -4.94
CA VAL A 64 -0.09 -14.85 -5.90
C VAL A 64 0.64 -14.53 -7.19
N MET A 65 1.90 -14.15 -7.11
CA MET A 65 2.69 -13.71 -8.26
C MET A 65 3.61 -14.80 -8.79
N HIS A 66 4.00 -15.75 -7.95
CA HIS A 66 4.98 -16.78 -8.34
C HIS A 66 4.42 -18.20 -8.30
N GLY A 67 3.19 -18.39 -7.81
CA GLY A 67 2.52 -19.67 -7.85
C GLY A 67 2.99 -20.69 -6.82
N PHE A 68 3.78 -20.29 -5.84
CA PHE A 68 4.15 -21.21 -4.77
C PHE A 68 2.94 -21.52 -3.88
N SER A 69 2.98 -22.67 -3.22
CA SER A 69 1.87 -23.13 -2.40
C SER A 69 1.83 -22.53 -0.99
N SER A 70 2.85 -21.77 -0.61
CA SER A 70 2.97 -21.21 0.73
C SER A 70 3.88 -19.99 0.72
N THR A 71 3.66 -19.09 1.68
CA THR A 71 4.52 -17.93 1.91
C THR A 71 5.92 -18.32 2.39
N VAL A 72 6.10 -19.55 2.85
CA VAL A 72 7.41 -20.04 3.31
C VAL A 72 8.47 -19.98 2.20
N TYR A 73 8.06 -19.95 0.96
CA TYR A 73 8.97 -19.86 -0.19
C TYR A 73 9.36 -18.43 -0.55
N ALA A 74 8.84 -17.43 0.15
CA ALA A 74 9.23 -16.05 -0.08
C ALA A 74 10.69 -15.84 0.32
N GLU A 75 11.44 -15.13 -0.52
CA GLU A 75 12.83 -14.81 -0.28
C GLU A 75 13.01 -13.31 -0.20
N VAL A 76 14.07 -12.86 0.50
CA VAL A 76 14.36 -11.43 0.65
C VAL A 76 14.50 -10.75 -0.71
N GLU A 77 15.20 -11.38 -1.64
CA GLU A 77 15.40 -10.80 -2.96
C GLU A 77 14.09 -10.65 -3.73
N MET A 78 13.22 -11.65 -3.65
CA MET A 78 11.88 -11.60 -4.25
C MET A 78 11.09 -10.42 -3.67
N MET A 79 11.06 -10.29 -2.37
CA MET A 79 10.33 -9.22 -1.70
C MET A 79 10.93 -7.85 -2.04
N ALA A 80 12.24 -7.76 -2.16
CA ALA A 80 12.91 -6.52 -2.53
C ALA A 80 12.52 -6.08 -3.94
N TYR A 81 12.47 -6.98 -4.91
CA TYR A 81 12.06 -6.67 -6.28
C TYR A 81 10.62 -6.18 -6.34
N HIS A 82 9.70 -6.87 -5.67
CA HIS A 82 8.30 -6.45 -5.64
C HIS A 82 8.14 -5.09 -4.97
N THR A 83 8.80 -4.90 -3.83
CA THR A 83 8.74 -3.65 -3.08
C THR A 83 9.27 -2.48 -3.92
N ALA A 84 10.40 -2.66 -4.59
CA ALA A 84 10.98 -1.62 -5.43
C ALA A 84 10.04 -1.24 -6.59
N ALA A 85 9.44 -2.23 -7.24
CA ALA A 85 8.51 -1.99 -8.34
C ALA A 85 7.27 -1.21 -7.86
N VAL A 86 6.70 -1.63 -6.75
CA VAL A 86 5.52 -0.97 -6.16
C VAL A 86 5.88 0.46 -5.73
N HIS A 87 7.02 0.62 -5.08
CA HIS A 87 7.49 1.94 -4.64
C HIS A 87 7.58 2.94 -5.80
N ARG A 88 8.15 2.51 -6.92
CA ARG A 88 8.26 3.39 -8.10
C ARG A 88 6.90 3.82 -8.64
N GLY A 89 5.87 3.01 -8.45
CA GLY A 89 4.53 3.29 -8.97
C GLY A 89 3.65 4.11 -8.04
N LEU A 90 3.93 4.15 -6.74
CA LEU A 90 3.00 4.71 -5.75
C LEU A 90 3.00 6.23 -5.65
N GLY A 91 4.04 6.91 -6.10
CA GLY A 91 4.05 8.37 -6.10
C GLY A 91 4.00 9.00 -4.70
N GLY A 92 4.53 8.34 -3.69
CA GLY A 92 4.62 8.90 -2.35
C GLY A 92 3.64 8.35 -1.33
N LYS A 93 2.73 7.45 -1.71
CA LYS A 93 1.87 6.77 -0.73
C LYS A 93 2.71 5.95 0.24
N PHE A 94 2.18 5.76 1.45
CA PHE A 94 2.84 4.99 2.49
C PHE A 94 2.91 3.52 2.08
N LEU A 95 4.11 2.97 2.10
CA LEU A 95 4.38 1.60 1.67
C LEU A 95 4.89 0.78 2.84
N ILE A 96 4.26 -0.36 3.05
CA ILE A 96 4.67 -1.36 4.04
C ILE A 96 5.05 -2.62 3.27
N ALA A 97 6.18 -3.21 3.61
CA ALA A 97 6.62 -4.44 2.98
C ALA A 97 6.93 -5.48 4.05
N ASP A 98 6.44 -6.70 3.84
CA ASP A 98 6.76 -7.82 4.72
C ASP A 98 8.19 -8.27 4.49
N LEU A 99 8.84 -8.67 5.58
CA LEU A 99 10.07 -9.45 5.49
C LEU A 99 9.69 -10.93 5.35
N PRO A 100 10.47 -11.70 4.60
CA PRO A 100 10.25 -13.15 4.52
C PRO A 100 10.40 -13.79 5.90
N PHE A 101 9.68 -14.85 6.08
CA PHE A 101 9.74 -15.64 7.32
C PHE A 101 11.10 -16.32 7.52
#